data_bd00525955a8d7cfd49d37818a15fcb1
#
_entry.id   bd00525955a8d7cfd49d37818a15fcb1
#
_cell.length_a   1.000
_cell.length_b   1.000
_cell.length_c   1.000
_cell.angle_alpha   90.00
_cell.angle_beta   90.00
_cell.angle_gamma   90.00
#
_symmetry.space_group_name_H-M   'P 1'
#
loop_
_entity.id
_entity.type
_entity.pdbx_description
1 polymer ?
#
loop_
_entity_poly.entity_id
_entity_poly.type
_entity_poly.pdbx_seq_one_letter_code
_entity_poly.pdbx_strand_id
1 'polypeptide(L)'
;MDDNATVWVVAGPPGSGKTTVCSLLLQRLRPVPALLDKDTLYGPFVAATLAAASRDPGEREGRWYDEHIKRYEYAGLTATAREVRSYGCPVLLSGPFTGQIHDREAWASWVEELGGPPVRLVWIRTDARTLRARLTSRGLPRDTGKLTSFDAFVERMRPGVPPPVPHIEVDNRLERTMVSLGEQLDVL
;
A
#
# COMPACT_ATOMS: atom_id res chain seq x y z
N MET A 1 -28.63 10.60 3.18
CA MET A 1 -27.34 10.22 3.82
C MET A 1 -26.69 9.26 2.85
N ASP A 2 -25.62 9.70 2.22
CA ASP A 2 -24.90 8.82 1.31
C ASP A 2 -24.21 7.72 2.15
N ASP A 3 -24.85 6.57 2.25
CA ASP A 3 -24.33 5.36 2.90
C ASP A 3 -23.26 4.71 2.01
N ASN A 4 -22.31 5.52 1.60
CA ASN A 4 -21.20 5.02 0.81
C ASN A 4 -20.31 4.15 1.69
N ALA A 5 -20.07 2.91 1.29
CA ALA A 5 -19.23 2.01 2.04
C ALA A 5 -17.81 2.55 2.20
N THR A 6 -17.19 2.37 3.36
CA THR A 6 -15.86 2.91 3.65
C THR A 6 -14.78 2.23 2.82
N VAL A 7 -13.89 3.04 2.24
CA VAL A 7 -12.62 2.56 1.70
C VAL A 7 -11.53 2.77 2.74
N TRP A 8 -10.88 1.69 3.13
CA TRP A 8 -9.69 1.69 3.97
C TRP A 8 -8.45 1.60 3.08
N VAL A 9 -7.48 2.46 3.27
CA VAL A 9 -6.22 2.46 2.52
C VAL A 9 -5.09 2.16 3.48
N VAL A 10 -4.47 1.00 3.38
CA VAL A 10 -3.26 0.65 4.14
C VAL A 10 -2.04 0.94 3.29
N ALA A 11 -1.35 2.01 3.63
CA ALA A 11 -0.22 2.54 2.86
C ALA A 11 1.11 2.42 3.61
N GLY A 12 2.16 2.13 2.86
CA GLY A 12 3.53 2.07 3.38
C GLY A 12 4.48 1.35 2.45
N PRO A 13 5.79 1.54 2.61
CA PRO A 13 6.80 0.92 1.75
C PRO A 13 6.74 -0.61 1.71
N PRO A 14 7.31 -1.26 0.69
CA PRO A 14 7.66 -2.67 0.76
C PRO A 14 8.45 -2.98 2.04
N GLY A 15 8.05 -4.01 2.78
CA GLY A 15 8.67 -4.36 4.08
C GLY A 15 8.11 -3.61 5.30
N SER A 16 7.16 -2.67 5.14
CA SER A 16 6.58 -1.94 6.29
C SER A 16 5.65 -2.77 7.18
N GLY A 17 5.14 -3.92 6.71
CA GLY A 17 4.24 -4.78 7.47
C GLY A 17 2.75 -4.61 7.10
N LYS A 18 2.45 -4.10 5.91
CA LYS A 18 1.06 -3.92 5.42
C LYS A 18 0.20 -5.17 5.57
N THR A 19 0.72 -6.32 5.19
CA THR A 19 -0.03 -7.60 5.28
C THR A 19 -0.49 -7.89 6.71
N THR A 20 0.37 -7.66 7.70
CA THR A 20 0.03 -7.84 9.12
C THR A 20 -1.07 -6.85 9.55
N VAL A 21 -0.92 -5.57 9.21
CA VAL A 21 -1.92 -4.54 9.53
C VAL A 21 -3.25 -4.83 8.84
N CYS A 22 -3.25 -5.22 7.57
CA CYS A 22 -4.47 -5.64 6.86
C CYS A 22 -5.16 -6.82 7.55
N SER A 23 -4.40 -7.84 7.95
CA SER A 23 -4.95 -8.99 8.68
C SER A 23 -5.61 -8.59 10.00
N LEU A 24 -4.98 -7.69 10.76
CA LEU A 24 -5.54 -7.16 12.00
C LEU A 24 -6.82 -6.34 11.77
N LEU A 25 -6.86 -5.53 10.72
CA LEU A 25 -8.05 -4.76 10.34
C LEU A 25 -9.20 -5.67 9.91
N LEU A 26 -8.95 -6.70 9.11
CA LEU A 26 -9.96 -7.67 8.70
C LEU A 26 -10.59 -8.42 9.88
N GLN A 27 -9.83 -8.63 10.96
CA GLN A 27 -10.35 -9.23 12.19
C GLN A 27 -11.25 -8.29 13.00
N ARG A 28 -11.03 -6.98 12.90
CA ARG A 28 -11.70 -5.94 13.71
C ARG A 28 -12.88 -5.27 13.01
N LEU A 29 -12.73 -4.96 11.75
CA LEU A 29 -13.74 -4.18 11.01
C LEU A 29 -15.02 -4.98 10.77
N ARG A 30 -16.15 -4.33 10.96
CA ARG A 30 -17.48 -4.89 10.65
C ARG A 30 -18.33 -3.84 9.91
N PRO A 31 -18.94 -4.19 8.79
CA PRO A 31 -18.74 -5.44 8.03
C PRO A 31 -17.29 -5.63 7.57
N VAL A 32 -16.88 -6.89 7.37
CA VAL A 32 -15.52 -7.21 6.91
C VAL A 32 -15.32 -6.65 5.51
N PRO A 33 -14.30 -5.80 5.26
CA PRO A 33 -14.07 -5.24 3.93
C PRO A 33 -13.47 -6.26 2.95
N ALA A 34 -13.75 -6.07 1.66
CA ALA A 34 -13.05 -6.80 0.61
C ALA A 34 -11.58 -6.36 0.53
N LEU A 35 -10.65 -7.29 0.74
CA LEU A 35 -9.22 -6.99 0.63
C LEU A 35 -8.77 -6.98 -0.83
N LEU A 36 -8.26 -5.86 -1.29
CA LEU A 36 -7.63 -5.69 -2.60
C LEU A 36 -6.15 -5.35 -2.39
N ASP A 37 -5.33 -6.39 -2.29
CA ASP A 37 -3.87 -6.24 -2.20
C ASP A 37 -3.25 -6.20 -3.59
N LYS A 38 -2.52 -5.14 -3.88
CA LYS A 38 -1.92 -4.90 -5.21
C LYS A 38 -1.02 -6.04 -5.67
N ASP A 39 -0.21 -6.56 -4.77
CA ASP A 39 0.75 -7.62 -5.11
C ASP A 39 0.06 -8.98 -5.31
N THR A 40 -1.01 -9.23 -4.59
CA THR A 40 -1.83 -10.46 -4.75
C THR A 40 -2.59 -10.42 -6.07
N LEU A 41 -3.20 -9.29 -6.41
CA LEU A 41 -4.02 -9.15 -7.62
C LEU A 41 -3.18 -9.19 -8.90
N TYR A 42 -2.04 -8.49 -8.89
CA TYR A 42 -1.28 -8.25 -10.12
C TYR A 42 0.08 -8.95 -10.16
N GLY A 43 0.54 -9.54 -9.05
CA GLY A 43 1.88 -10.10 -8.95
C GLY A 43 2.28 -11.06 -10.07
N PRO A 44 1.51 -12.11 -10.32
CA PRO A 44 1.79 -13.06 -11.41
C PRO A 44 1.71 -12.44 -12.80
N PHE A 45 0.71 -11.57 -13.03
CA PHE A 45 0.54 -10.87 -14.31
C PHE A 45 1.73 -9.93 -14.59
N VAL A 46 2.18 -9.17 -13.61
CA VAL A 46 3.35 -8.30 -13.73
C VAL A 46 4.60 -9.10 -14.06
N ALA A 47 4.83 -10.22 -13.37
CA ALA A 47 5.99 -11.07 -13.64
C ALA A 47 5.95 -11.63 -15.08
N ALA A 48 4.80 -12.08 -15.55
CA ALA A 48 4.62 -12.57 -16.92
C ALA A 48 4.83 -11.47 -17.97
N THR A 49 4.32 -10.26 -17.71
CA THR A 49 4.48 -9.09 -18.60
C THR A 49 5.95 -8.66 -18.70
N LEU A 50 6.68 -8.63 -17.59
CA LEU A 50 8.11 -8.34 -17.59
C LEU A 50 8.88 -9.39 -18.38
N ALA A 51 8.60 -10.67 -18.16
CA ALA A 51 9.24 -11.77 -18.89
C ALA A 51 8.96 -11.69 -20.41
N ALA A 52 7.72 -11.39 -20.82
CA ALA A 52 7.36 -11.21 -22.22
C ALA A 52 8.07 -10.02 -22.86
N ALA A 53 8.43 -8.99 -22.07
CA ALA A 53 9.23 -7.85 -22.49
C ALA A 53 10.76 -8.10 -22.39
N SER A 54 11.17 -9.35 -22.16
CA SER A 54 12.59 -9.75 -21.97
C SER A 54 13.26 -9.01 -20.80
N ARG A 55 12.49 -8.74 -19.73
CA ARG A 55 12.94 -8.11 -18.49
C ARG A 55 12.95 -9.11 -17.34
N ASP A 56 13.73 -8.82 -16.31
CA ASP A 56 13.69 -9.61 -15.08
C ASP A 56 12.29 -9.57 -14.46
N PRO A 57 11.66 -10.72 -14.15
CA PRO A 57 10.31 -10.76 -13.54
C PRO A 57 10.21 -10.06 -12.17
N GLY A 58 11.33 -9.81 -11.51
CA GLY A 58 11.42 -9.04 -10.27
C GLY A 58 11.62 -7.54 -10.47
N GLU A 59 11.83 -7.05 -11.69
CA GLU A 59 12.09 -5.64 -12.00
C GLU A 59 10.81 -4.80 -11.85
N ARG A 60 10.50 -4.43 -10.61
CA ARG A 60 9.32 -3.62 -10.27
C ARG A 60 9.68 -2.19 -9.88
N GLU A 61 10.73 -1.66 -10.49
CA GLU A 61 11.30 -0.35 -10.23
C GLU A 61 11.75 0.29 -11.55
N GLY A 62 11.79 1.62 -11.59
CA GLY A 62 12.30 2.37 -12.71
C GLY A 62 11.27 2.79 -13.75
N ARG A 63 11.74 3.65 -14.68
CA ARG A 63 10.89 4.37 -15.63
C ARG A 63 10.01 3.46 -16.47
N TRP A 64 10.59 2.37 -16.99
CA TRP A 64 9.85 1.45 -17.86
C TRP A 64 8.67 0.81 -17.11
N TYR A 65 8.90 0.30 -15.89
CA TYR A 65 7.83 -0.27 -15.07
C TYR A 65 6.77 0.78 -14.72
N ASP A 66 7.18 1.99 -14.34
CA ASP A 66 6.27 3.07 -13.99
C ASP A 66 5.37 3.46 -15.18
N GLU A 67 5.93 3.53 -16.41
CA GLU A 67 5.21 3.92 -17.63
C GLU A 67 4.34 2.80 -18.22
N HIS A 68 4.78 1.53 -18.15
CA HIS A 68 4.14 0.44 -18.89
C HIS A 68 3.30 -0.50 -18.01
N ILE A 69 3.51 -0.52 -16.69
CA ILE A 69 2.81 -1.46 -15.82
C ILE A 69 2.13 -0.75 -14.66
N LYS A 70 2.89 -0.04 -13.84
CA LYS A 70 2.44 0.49 -12.54
C LYS A 70 1.16 1.31 -12.63
N ARG A 71 1.05 2.20 -13.62
CA ARG A 71 -0.15 3.02 -13.81
C ARG A 71 -1.42 2.18 -14.00
N TYR A 72 -1.30 1.06 -14.69
CA TYR A 72 -2.42 0.16 -14.94
C TYR A 72 -2.79 -0.69 -13.71
N GLU A 73 -1.80 -1.10 -12.91
CA GLU A 73 -2.07 -1.75 -11.63
C GLU A 73 -2.89 -0.83 -10.71
N TYR A 74 -2.50 0.44 -10.61
CA TYR A 74 -3.22 1.40 -9.75
C TYR A 74 -4.58 1.77 -10.32
N ALA A 75 -4.70 1.98 -11.63
CA ALA A 75 -5.98 2.25 -12.28
C ALA A 75 -6.96 1.08 -12.10
N GLY A 76 -6.52 -0.15 -12.37
CA GLY A 76 -7.34 -1.34 -12.18
C GLY A 76 -7.76 -1.54 -10.72
N LEU A 77 -6.83 -1.35 -9.76
CA LEU A 77 -7.13 -1.43 -8.34
C LEU A 77 -8.19 -0.40 -7.91
N THR A 78 -8.06 0.84 -8.37
CA THR A 78 -9.01 1.94 -8.09
C THR A 78 -10.38 1.64 -8.69
N ALA A 79 -10.42 1.22 -9.95
CA ALA A 79 -11.67 0.87 -10.63
C ALA A 79 -12.40 -0.29 -9.94
N THR A 80 -11.68 -1.36 -9.58
CA THR A 80 -12.25 -2.50 -8.84
C THR A 80 -12.74 -2.08 -7.45
N ALA A 81 -11.99 -1.24 -6.74
CA ALA A 81 -12.41 -0.74 -5.43
C ALA A 81 -13.71 0.07 -5.54
N ARG A 82 -13.80 0.96 -6.53
CA ARG A 82 -15.00 1.75 -6.79
C ARG A 82 -16.20 0.87 -7.14
N GLU A 83 -16.00 -0.14 -7.97
CA GLU A 83 -17.06 -1.07 -8.36
C GLU A 83 -17.56 -1.86 -7.16
N VAL A 84 -16.69 -2.52 -6.40
CA VAL A 84 -17.06 -3.27 -5.19
C VAL A 84 -17.80 -2.39 -4.18
N ARG A 85 -17.29 -1.17 -3.97
CA ARG A 85 -17.89 -0.18 -3.07
C ARG A 85 -19.29 0.24 -3.51
N SER A 86 -19.56 0.34 -4.81
CA SER A 86 -20.87 0.76 -5.34
C SER A 86 -22.00 -0.20 -4.98
N TYR A 87 -21.67 -1.44 -4.61
CA TYR A 87 -22.61 -2.44 -4.08
C TYR A 87 -22.71 -2.43 -2.55
N GLY A 88 -22.23 -1.40 -1.88
CA GLY A 88 -22.30 -1.27 -0.41
C GLY A 88 -21.26 -2.10 0.36
N CYS A 89 -20.28 -2.72 -0.33
CA CYS A 89 -19.24 -3.49 0.30
C CYS A 89 -18.06 -2.60 0.67
N PRO A 90 -17.63 -2.52 1.94
CA PRO A 90 -16.40 -1.83 2.31
C PRO A 90 -15.18 -2.47 1.63
N VAL A 91 -14.16 -1.67 1.35
CA VAL A 91 -12.94 -2.10 0.66
C VAL A 91 -11.72 -1.79 1.51
N LEU A 92 -10.74 -2.70 1.53
CA LEU A 92 -9.42 -2.52 2.12
C LEU A 92 -8.37 -2.60 1.02
N LEU A 93 -7.78 -1.46 0.68
CA LEU A 93 -6.70 -1.37 -0.30
C LEU A 93 -5.34 -1.54 0.39
N SER A 94 -4.46 -2.35 -0.17
CA SER A 94 -3.08 -2.53 0.32
C SER A 94 -2.06 -2.24 -0.78
N GLY A 95 -1.18 -1.28 -0.52
CA GLY A 95 -0.13 -0.89 -1.47
C GLY A 95 0.78 0.21 -0.95
N PRO A 96 1.82 0.60 -1.69
CA PRO A 96 2.67 1.72 -1.28
C PRO A 96 1.95 3.07 -1.33
N PHE A 97 1.18 3.34 -2.38
CA PHE A 97 0.39 4.57 -2.62
C PHE A 97 1.16 5.89 -2.42
N THR A 98 2.48 5.87 -2.57
CA THR A 98 3.37 7.01 -2.27
C THR A 98 3.00 8.26 -3.05
N GLY A 99 2.63 8.12 -4.34
CA GLY A 99 2.21 9.25 -5.16
C GLY A 99 0.88 9.87 -4.72
N GLN A 100 -0.04 9.06 -4.22
CA GLN A 100 -1.37 9.48 -3.80
C GLN A 100 -1.36 10.12 -2.41
N ILE A 101 -0.60 9.55 -1.46
CA ILE A 101 -0.70 9.95 -0.05
C ILE A 101 0.21 11.12 0.35
N HIS A 102 1.27 11.42 -0.41
CA HIS A 102 2.22 12.48 -0.07
C HIS A 102 1.96 13.81 -0.80
N ASP A 103 0.84 13.91 -1.50
CA ASP A 103 0.36 15.11 -2.15
C ASP A 103 -1.13 15.29 -1.85
N ARG A 104 -1.55 16.50 -1.43
CA ARG A 104 -2.93 16.77 -1.02
C ARG A 104 -3.91 16.75 -2.20
N GLU A 105 -3.49 17.25 -3.35
CA GLU A 105 -4.33 17.30 -4.55
C GLU A 105 -4.47 15.91 -5.16
N ALA A 106 -3.36 15.15 -5.23
CA ALA A 106 -3.39 13.76 -5.68
C ALA A 106 -4.27 12.89 -4.77
N TRP A 107 -4.20 13.10 -3.45
CA TRP A 107 -5.09 12.40 -2.52
C TRP A 107 -6.56 12.75 -2.75
N ALA A 108 -6.89 14.04 -2.86
CA ALA A 108 -8.26 14.48 -3.09
C ALA A 108 -8.82 13.92 -4.40
N SER A 109 -8.05 14.01 -5.49
CA SER A 109 -8.43 13.43 -6.78
C SER A 109 -8.67 11.93 -6.68
N TRP A 110 -7.78 11.20 -5.99
CA TRP A 110 -7.93 9.76 -5.85
C TRP A 110 -9.13 9.36 -4.98
N VAL A 111 -9.47 10.14 -3.95
CA VAL A 111 -10.70 9.96 -3.17
C VAL A 111 -11.93 10.06 -4.05
N GLU A 112 -11.98 11.04 -4.97
CA GLU A 112 -13.08 11.17 -5.93
C GLU A 112 -13.12 9.99 -6.92
N GLU A 113 -11.98 9.53 -7.41
CA GLU A 113 -11.89 8.35 -8.28
C GLU A 113 -12.40 7.09 -7.58
N LEU A 114 -12.17 6.96 -6.27
CA LEU A 114 -12.69 5.88 -5.44
C LEU A 114 -14.20 5.98 -5.16
N GLY A 115 -14.86 7.04 -5.62
CA GLY A 115 -16.30 7.29 -5.44
C GLY A 115 -16.63 8.22 -4.27
N GLY A 116 -15.70 9.09 -3.87
CA GLY A 116 -15.87 10.07 -2.81
C GLY A 116 -15.67 9.52 -1.39
N PRO A 117 -15.90 10.32 -0.35
CA PRO A 117 -15.80 9.87 1.05
C PRO A 117 -16.89 8.83 1.40
N PRO A 118 -16.70 8.05 2.51
CA PRO A 118 -15.56 8.04 3.40
C PRO A 118 -14.39 7.19 2.88
N VAL A 119 -13.18 7.79 2.86
CA VAL A 119 -11.92 7.09 2.61
C VAL A 119 -10.99 7.33 3.80
N ARG A 120 -10.48 6.27 4.43
CA ARG A 120 -9.65 6.32 5.62
C ARG A 120 -8.25 5.79 5.34
N LEU A 121 -7.24 6.61 5.57
CA LEU A 121 -5.84 6.25 5.41
C LEU A 121 -5.27 5.69 6.72
N VAL A 122 -4.71 4.49 6.66
CA VAL A 122 -3.86 3.89 7.68
C VAL A 122 -2.44 3.89 7.14
N TRP A 123 -1.62 4.80 7.64
CA TRP A 123 -0.23 4.94 7.20
C TRP A 123 0.71 4.20 8.14
N ILE A 124 1.54 3.32 7.58
CA ILE A 124 2.51 2.55 8.37
C ILE A 124 3.84 3.28 8.39
N ARG A 125 4.14 3.90 9.53
CA ARG A 125 5.44 4.50 9.80
C ARG A 125 6.49 3.43 9.98
N THR A 126 7.61 3.59 9.30
CA THR A 126 8.79 2.74 9.43
C THR A 126 10.05 3.57 9.18
N ASP A 127 11.22 2.97 9.20
CA ASP A 127 12.50 3.61 8.91
C ASP A 127 13.38 2.77 8.00
N ALA A 128 14.46 3.36 7.50
CA ALA A 128 15.39 2.72 6.58
C ALA A 128 16.01 1.44 7.19
N ARG A 129 16.37 1.46 8.47
CA ARG A 129 16.96 0.30 9.17
C ARG A 129 15.98 -0.87 9.21
N THR A 130 14.75 -0.60 9.60
CA THR A 130 13.66 -1.59 9.64
C THR A 130 13.40 -2.18 8.27
N LEU A 131 13.29 -1.34 7.24
CA LEU A 131 13.05 -1.78 5.87
C LEU A 131 14.20 -2.66 5.35
N ARG A 132 15.45 -2.24 5.53
CA ARG A 132 16.63 -3.02 5.10
C ARG A 132 16.62 -4.40 5.76
N ALA A 133 16.46 -4.46 7.07
CA ALA A 133 16.45 -5.73 7.81
C ALA A 133 15.34 -6.68 7.31
N ARG A 134 14.13 -6.18 7.14
CA ARG A 134 12.99 -7.01 6.71
C ARG A 134 13.09 -7.44 5.25
N LEU A 135 13.52 -6.56 4.33
CA LEU A 135 13.70 -6.90 2.92
C LEU A 135 14.81 -7.95 2.76
N THR A 136 15.94 -7.81 3.48
CA THR A 136 17.02 -8.79 3.49
C THR A 136 16.56 -10.14 4.04
N SER A 137 15.89 -10.14 5.20
CA SER A 137 15.38 -11.38 5.82
C SER A 137 14.34 -12.10 4.95
N ARG A 138 13.51 -11.36 4.21
CA ARG A 138 12.49 -11.92 3.32
C ARG A 138 13.08 -12.57 2.07
N GLY A 139 14.18 -12.05 1.54
CA GLY A 139 14.97 -12.63 0.45
C GLY A 139 14.21 -12.85 -0.87
N LEU A 140 13.20 -12.05 -1.17
CA LEU A 140 12.42 -12.22 -2.39
C LEU A 140 13.13 -11.61 -3.62
N PRO A 141 13.10 -12.26 -4.81
CA PRO A 141 13.71 -11.74 -6.03
C PRO A 141 13.28 -10.30 -6.34
N ARG A 142 12.01 -9.95 -6.14
CA ARG A 142 11.46 -8.59 -6.35
C ARG A 142 12.06 -7.53 -5.40
N ASP A 143 12.85 -7.91 -4.41
CA ASP A 143 13.48 -6.98 -3.48
C ASP A 143 14.95 -6.71 -3.81
N THR A 144 15.54 -7.49 -4.70
CA THR A 144 16.95 -7.36 -5.11
C THR A 144 17.26 -5.94 -5.59
N GLY A 145 16.48 -5.40 -6.53
CA GLY A 145 16.67 -4.03 -7.04
C GLY A 145 16.56 -2.97 -5.95
N LYS A 146 15.63 -3.15 -4.98
CA LYS A 146 15.47 -2.23 -3.83
C LYS A 146 16.68 -2.25 -2.90
N LEU A 147 17.26 -3.42 -2.67
CA LEU A 147 18.43 -3.58 -1.82
C LEU A 147 19.71 -3.10 -2.52
N THR A 148 19.82 -3.29 -3.85
CA THR A 148 20.96 -2.81 -4.64
C THR A 148 21.03 -1.27 -4.67
N SER A 149 19.87 -0.60 -4.79
CA SER A 149 19.78 0.87 -4.82
C SER A 149 18.96 1.38 -3.61
N PHE A 150 19.37 0.94 -2.42
CA PHE A 150 18.56 1.10 -1.21
C PHE A 150 18.32 2.55 -0.82
N ASP A 151 19.31 3.43 -0.95
CA ASP A 151 19.18 4.83 -0.57
C ASP A 151 18.18 5.55 -1.48
N ALA A 152 18.24 5.33 -2.79
CA ALA A 152 17.24 5.83 -3.74
C ALA A 152 15.84 5.25 -3.48
N PHE A 153 15.75 3.99 -3.05
CA PHE A 153 14.49 3.38 -2.64
C PHE A 153 13.91 4.08 -1.40
N VAL A 154 14.71 4.34 -0.36
CA VAL A 154 14.29 5.03 0.86
C VAL A 154 13.87 6.47 0.56
N GLU A 155 14.63 7.19 -0.24
CA GLU A 155 14.29 8.56 -0.67
C GLU A 155 12.92 8.60 -1.36
N ARG A 156 12.68 7.70 -2.30
CA ARG A 156 11.41 7.61 -3.02
C ARG A 156 10.25 7.19 -2.13
N MET A 157 10.45 6.25 -1.20
CA MET A 157 9.40 5.72 -0.34
C MET A 157 9.08 6.58 0.87
N ARG A 158 9.99 7.46 1.29
CA ARG A 158 9.82 8.42 2.40
C ARG A 158 9.25 7.77 3.68
N PRO A 159 9.84 6.68 4.21
CA PRO A 159 9.21 5.82 5.22
C PRO A 159 8.94 6.50 6.57
N GLY A 160 9.68 7.58 6.90
CA GLY A 160 9.51 8.34 8.15
C GLY A 160 8.77 9.67 7.97
N VAL A 161 8.33 10.00 6.75
CA VAL A 161 7.66 11.28 6.46
C VAL A 161 6.15 11.08 6.46
N PRO A 162 5.42 11.66 7.42
CA PRO A 162 3.97 11.50 7.48
C PRO A 162 3.29 12.13 6.25
N PRO A 163 2.20 11.51 5.76
CA PRO A 163 1.38 12.10 4.72
C PRO A 163 0.79 13.45 5.18
N PRO A 164 0.71 14.46 4.29
CA PRO A 164 0.09 15.76 4.61
C PRO A 164 -1.46 15.71 4.58
N VAL A 165 -2.04 14.53 4.65
CA VAL A 165 -3.49 14.28 4.64
C VAL A 165 -3.92 13.60 5.93
N PRO A 166 -5.21 13.65 6.34
CA PRO A 166 -5.68 12.95 7.54
C PRO A 166 -5.39 11.46 7.46
N HIS A 167 -4.75 10.91 8.48
CA HIS A 167 -4.39 9.49 8.54
C HIS A 167 -4.31 8.98 9.98
N ILE A 168 -4.42 7.67 10.10
CA ILE A 168 -4.13 6.93 11.32
C ILE A 168 -2.69 6.43 11.18
N GLU A 169 -1.82 6.84 12.08
CA GLU A 169 -0.43 6.38 12.09
C GLU A 169 -0.32 5.03 12.82
N VAL A 170 0.32 4.07 12.19
CA VAL A 170 0.71 2.79 12.79
C VAL A 170 2.23 2.71 12.76
N ASP A 171 2.87 2.85 13.90
CA ASP A 171 4.33 2.77 14.01
C ASP A 171 4.78 1.30 14.08
N ASN A 172 5.51 0.87 13.06
CA ASN A 172 6.02 -0.50 12.93
C ASN A 172 7.54 -0.53 12.72
N ARG A 173 8.28 0.32 13.45
CA ARG A 173 9.75 0.29 13.51
C ARG A 173 10.24 -0.82 14.43
N LEU A 174 11.43 -1.38 14.16
CA LEU A 174 12.03 -2.45 14.98
C LEU A 174 12.37 -2.03 16.40
N GLU A 175 12.72 -0.77 16.61
CA GLU A 175 13.18 -0.27 17.91
C GLU A 175 12.04 0.12 18.85
N ARG A 176 10.80 0.07 18.39
CA ARG A 176 9.68 0.42 19.24
C ARG A 176 9.34 -0.72 20.18
N THR A 177 9.34 -0.44 21.48
CA THR A 177 8.83 -1.32 22.52
C THR A 177 7.36 -1.63 22.24
N MET A 178 7.01 -2.89 22.22
CA MET A 178 5.79 -3.44 21.70
C MET A 178 4.50 -2.99 22.42
N VAL A 179 4.04 -1.77 22.11
CA VAL A 179 2.60 -1.62 21.99
C VAL A 179 2.23 -2.45 20.78
N SER A 180 1.45 -3.49 20.94
CA SER A 180 1.16 -4.39 19.84
C SER A 180 0.54 -3.60 18.69
N LEU A 181 0.77 -4.00 17.43
CA LEU A 181 0.10 -3.37 16.29
C LEU A 181 -1.43 -3.40 16.47
N GLY A 182 -1.94 -4.40 17.23
CA GLY A 182 -3.32 -4.49 17.61
C GLY A 182 -3.79 -3.32 18.47
N GLU A 183 -3.08 -3.01 19.55
CA GLU A 183 -3.42 -1.89 20.44
C GLU A 183 -3.38 -0.53 19.73
N GLN A 184 -2.46 -0.35 18.73
CA GLN A 184 -2.45 0.87 17.92
C GLN A 184 -3.69 1.01 17.02
N LEU A 185 -4.36 -0.09 16.71
CA LEU A 185 -5.57 -0.12 15.89
C LEU A 185 -6.87 -0.11 16.72
N ASP A 186 -6.78 -0.14 18.05
CA ASP A 186 -7.95 -0.13 18.93
C ASP A 186 -8.63 1.27 19.02
N VAL A 187 -8.05 2.28 18.34
CA VAL A 187 -8.62 3.62 18.19
C VAL A 187 -9.58 3.75 16.98
N LEU A 188 -9.80 2.66 16.24
CA LEU A 188 -10.69 2.58 15.08
C LEU A 188 -12.10 2.17 15.48
#